data_9e3bb4b2dca07c8f17533b66de8c95d0
#
_entry.id   9e3bb4b2dca07c8f17533b66de8c95d0
#
_cell.length_a   1.000
_cell.length_b   1.000
_cell.length_c   1.000
_cell.angle_alpha   90.00
_cell.angle_beta   90.00
_cell.angle_gamma   90.00
#
_symmetry.space_group_name_H-M   'P 1'
#
loop_
_entity.id
_entity.type
_entity.pdbx_description
1 polymer ?
#
loop_
_entity_poly.entity_id
_entity_poly.type
_entity_poly.pdbx_seq_one_letter_code
_entity_poly.pdbx_strand_id
1 'polypeptide(L)'
;MNGIQVGTHFYGYTPFKVKISPYIKKGINTIAVRVDNSKQPNCRWYSGSGIYRHVWLEKYHENKMDAPQQLFIQTEKIYGMSKDGTHADSAAIRITYQDKLNERRVLKNVELWSPAHPKLYDIQVGELNVKHGIRTFRYDAQRGFLLNDQPTLINGACVHHDNGVIGAMAFDAAEIRKVRLMKEAGFNLIRTSHNPQTRAMLDACDSLGMMVIDEAYDGWYTEKTKYDYHLAIDSCYQEDLKAMVLRDRNHPCIISYSIGNEVIERKEIKVIQTAQKFKKVITSLDNTRPVTEALCSWDHDWEIFDPHAAVLDIVGYNYMMHKAESDHERCPERVMWQTESYPRDAFANWKHTVERPYIIGDMVWTGLDYLGESAIGQFHYEGESRKEHYQENHYPYHGAYCGDVDLTGWRKPDRK
;
A
#
# COMPACT_ATOMS: atom_id res chain seq x y z
N MET A 1 -7.56 10.80 28.96
CA MET A 1 -7.32 12.23 29.17
C MET A 1 -7.79 12.59 30.56
N ASN A 2 -6.89 13.02 31.45
CA ASN A 2 -7.22 13.42 32.81
C ASN A 2 -8.05 12.39 33.61
N GLY A 3 -7.76 11.09 33.44
CA GLY A 3 -8.45 9.98 34.08
C GLY A 3 -9.73 9.51 33.37
N ILE A 4 -10.16 10.17 32.30
CA ILE A 4 -11.36 9.79 31.51
C ILE A 4 -10.90 9.06 30.26
N GLN A 5 -11.53 7.91 29.94
CA GLN A 5 -11.31 7.20 28.68
C GLN A 5 -11.98 7.99 27.55
N VAL A 6 -11.20 8.33 26.52
CA VAL A 6 -11.63 9.22 25.43
C VAL A 6 -11.62 8.56 24.06
N GLY A 7 -11.08 7.35 23.96
CA GLY A 7 -11.04 6.59 22.71
C GLY A 7 -10.45 5.21 22.87
N THR A 8 -10.70 4.38 21.86
CA THR A 8 -10.11 3.06 21.67
C THR A 8 -9.87 2.87 20.17
N HIS A 9 -8.78 2.22 19.81
CA HIS A 9 -8.44 1.91 18.43
C HIS A 9 -7.88 0.49 18.35
N PHE A 10 -8.30 -0.27 17.36
CA PHE A 10 -7.98 -1.69 17.26
C PHE A 10 -6.83 -1.98 16.31
N TYR A 11 -6.85 -1.35 15.12
CA TYR A 11 -5.90 -1.69 14.05
C TYR A 11 -4.65 -0.81 14.13
N GLY A 12 -3.54 -1.40 14.55
CA GLY A 12 -2.30 -0.68 14.84
C GLY A 12 -1.64 0.05 13.66
N TYR A 13 -2.14 -0.12 12.45
CA TYR A 13 -1.53 0.43 11.24
C TYR A 13 -2.28 1.63 10.65
N THR A 14 -3.53 1.87 11.05
CA THR A 14 -4.31 3.03 10.61
C THR A 14 -4.23 4.18 11.61
N PRO A 15 -4.29 5.44 11.14
CA PRO A 15 -4.36 6.58 12.05
C PRO A 15 -5.73 6.69 12.72
N PHE A 16 -5.74 7.14 13.96
CA PHE A 16 -6.98 7.48 14.66
C PHE A 16 -6.89 8.84 15.33
N LYS A 17 -8.01 9.47 15.56
CA LYS A 17 -8.12 10.81 16.17
C LYS A 17 -9.03 10.78 17.37
N VAL A 18 -8.62 11.53 18.40
CA VAL A 18 -9.40 11.69 19.61
C VAL A 18 -9.65 13.18 19.84
N LYS A 19 -10.93 13.58 19.92
CA LYS A 19 -11.30 14.95 20.28
C LYS A 19 -11.10 15.16 21.77
N ILE A 20 -10.06 15.92 22.14
CA ILE A 20 -9.70 16.14 23.55
C ILE A 20 -10.27 17.43 24.13
N SER A 21 -10.80 18.35 23.31
CA SER A 21 -11.31 19.66 23.75
C SER A 21 -12.28 19.62 24.93
N PRO A 22 -13.23 18.65 25.02
CA PRO A 22 -14.15 18.59 26.18
C PRO A 22 -13.48 18.19 27.49
N TYR A 23 -12.24 17.66 27.44
CA TYR A 23 -11.54 17.07 28.58
C TYR A 23 -10.34 17.92 29.04
N ILE A 24 -10.04 19.01 28.32
CA ILE A 24 -8.96 19.93 28.65
C ILE A 24 -9.35 20.78 29.86
N LYS A 25 -8.43 20.92 30.81
CA LYS A 25 -8.54 21.81 31.96
C LYS A 25 -7.42 22.83 31.96
N LYS A 26 -7.59 23.93 32.75
CA LYS A 26 -6.53 24.91 32.96
C LYS A 26 -5.35 24.28 33.71
N GLY A 27 -4.14 24.53 33.26
CA GLY A 27 -2.90 23.98 33.83
C GLY A 27 -2.49 22.66 33.18
N ILE A 28 -1.94 21.75 33.96
CA ILE A 28 -1.38 20.48 33.48
C ILE A 28 -2.49 19.53 33.08
N ASN A 29 -2.38 18.98 31.88
CA ASN A 29 -3.25 17.96 31.33
C ASN A 29 -2.44 16.67 31.08
N THR A 30 -2.97 15.54 31.55
CA THR A 30 -2.34 14.23 31.41
C THR A 30 -3.03 13.40 30.33
N ILE A 31 -2.25 12.95 29.36
CA ILE A 31 -2.67 11.95 28.36
C ILE A 31 -2.00 10.63 28.74
N ALA A 32 -2.78 9.60 28.98
CA ALA A 32 -2.30 8.24 29.19
C ALA A 32 -2.80 7.35 28.03
N VAL A 33 -1.88 6.58 27.44
CA VAL A 33 -2.19 5.60 26.39
C VAL A 33 -1.85 4.22 26.93
N ARG A 34 -2.85 3.33 26.94
CA ARG A 34 -2.63 1.90 27.21
C ARG A 34 -2.58 1.17 25.90
N VAL A 35 -1.49 0.46 25.63
CA VAL A 35 -1.34 -0.45 24.51
C VAL A 35 -1.36 -1.88 25.02
N ASP A 36 -2.12 -2.73 24.37
CA ASP A 36 -2.22 -4.15 24.70
C ASP A 36 -1.98 -4.98 23.42
N ASN A 37 -0.78 -5.50 23.27
CA ASN A 37 -0.35 -6.39 22.19
C ASN A 37 0.00 -7.79 22.75
N SER A 38 -0.64 -8.19 23.85
CA SER A 38 -0.35 -9.47 24.53
C SER A 38 -0.92 -10.69 23.81
N LYS A 39 -1.96 -10.51 22.98
CA LYS A 39 -2.56 -11.60 22.21
C LYS A 39 -1.73 -11.88 20.97
N GLN A 40 -1.01 -12.99 20.98
CA GLN A 40 -0.11 -13.41 19.89
C GLN A 40 -0.35 -14.90 19.55
N PRO A 41 -0.13 -15.30 18.27
CA PRO A 41 0.19 -14.47 17.10
C PRO A 41 -1.03 -13.66 16.64
N ASN A 42 -0.82 -12.39 16.28
CA ASN A 42 -1.85 -11.51 15.72
C ASN A 42 -1.63 -11.16 14.26
N CYS A 43 -0.56 -11.64 13.66
CA CYS A 43 -0.24 -11.60 12.24
C CYS A 43 0.91 -12.57 11.97
N ARG A 44 1.29 -12.74 10.70
CA ARG A 44 2.40 -13.62 10.30
C ARG A 44 3.78 -12.94 10.33
N TRP A 45 3.83 -11.64 10.55
CA TRP A 45 5.06 -10.85 10.65
C TRP A 45 5.18 -10.22 12.03
N TYR A 46 6.32 -9.58 12.30
CA TYR A 46 6.56 -8.88 13.56
C TYR A 46 5.58 -7.72 13.75
N SER A 47 4.88 -7.70 14.87
CA SER A 47 4.02 -6.59 15.27
C SER A 47 4.63 -5.86 16.47
N GLY A 48 4.84 -4.56 16.32
CA GLY A 48 5.37 -3.71 17.38
C GLY A 48 4.35 -3.43 18.48
N SER A 49 4.85 -3.23 19.70
CA SER A 49 4.05 -2.82 20.86
C SER A 49 4.35 -1.35 21.20
N GLY A 50 3.35 -0.66 21.74
CA GLY A 50 3.50 0.74 22.14
C GLY A 50 3.17 1.73 21.02
N ILE A 51 3.66 2.96 21.17
CA ILE A 51 3.50 4.03 20.19
C ILE A 51 4.76 4.06 19.34
N TYR A 52 4.68 3.60 18.09
CA TYR A 52 5.83 3.48 17.18
C TYR A 52 5.76 4.40 15.96
N ARG A 53 4.65 5.14 15.79
CA ARG A 53 4.45 6.18 14.76
C ARG A 53 4.22 7.53 15.41
N HIS A 54 4.29 8.61 14.62
CA HIS A 54 4.09 9.97 15.11
C HIS A 54 2.76 10.19 15.83
N VAL A 55 2.82 11.01 16.90
CA VAL A 55 1.64 11.52 17.60
C VAL A 55 1.58 13.03 17.41
N TRP A 56 0.44 13.53 16.96
CA TRP A 56 0.23 14.92 16.64
C TRP A 56 -0.82 15.54 17.53
N LEU A 57 -0.61 16.77 18.00
CA LEU A 57 -1.63 17.62 18.54
C LEU A 57 -2.11 18.56 17.43
N GLU A 58 -3.32 18.32 16.95
CA GLU A 58 -3.93 19.13 15.90
C GLU A 58 -4.94 20.10 16.50
N LYS A 59 -4.89 21.36 16.08
CA LYS A 59 -5.85 22.39 16.46
C LYS A 59 -6.62 22.82 15.24
N TYR A 60 -7.91 22.60 15.26
CA TYR A 60 -8.83 22.98 14.19
C TYR A 60 -9.75 24.11 14.62
N HIS A 61 -10.15 24.93 13.66
CA HIS A 61 -11.16 25.96 13.82
C HIS A 61 -12.39 25.58 13.00
N GLU A 62 -13.57 25.62 13.60
CA GLU A 62 -14.81 25.12 12.94
C GLU A 62 -15.10 25.78 11.59
N ASN A 63 -14.70 27.04 11.41
CA ASN A 63 -14.96 27.81 10.20
C ASN A 63 -13.76 27.89 9.23
N LYS A 64 -12.63 27.21 9.52
CA LYS A 64 -11.45 27.24 8.68
C LYS A 64 -11.27 25.94 7.90
N MET A 65 -10.53 26.01 6.79
CA MET A 65 -10.06 24.86 6.04
C MET A 65 -8.65 24.51 6.53
N ASP A 66 -8.56 23.92 7.74
CA ASP A 66 -7.31 23.64 8.42
C ASP A 66 -7.10 22.14 8.75
N ALA A 67 -8.00 21.26 8.30
CA ALA A 67 -7.91 19.82 8.45
C ALA A 67 -7.38 19.13 7.16
N PRO A 68 -6.10 18.74 7.07
CA PRO A 68 -5.48 18.25 5.83
C PRO A 68 -6.19 17.06 5.20
N GLN A 69 -6.70 16.13 6.00
CA GLN A 69 -7.41 14.94 5.51
C GLN A 69 -8.76 15.21 4.86
N GLN A 70 -9.28 16.43 5.02
CA GLN A 70 -10.52 16.86 4.35
C GLN A 70 -10.25 17.41 2.95
N LEU A 71 -9.00 17.79 2.70
CA LEU A 71 -8.57 18.30 1.41
C LEU A 71 -8.32 17.14 0.43
N PHE A 72 -8.81 17.29 -0.80
CA PHE A 72 -8.47 16.39 -1.88
C PHE A 72 -8.09 17.17 -3.12
N ILE A 73 -6.93 16.87 -3.70
CA ILE A 73 -6.40 17.48 -4.91
C ILE A 73 -6.29 16.39 -5.97
N GLN A 74 -6.93 16.61 -7.11
CA GLN A 74 -6.95 15.66 -8.23
C GLN A 74 -6.43 16.34 -9.49
N THR A 75 -5.58 15.66 -10.24
CA THR A 75 -5.27 16.07 -11.62
C THR A 75 -6.44 15.67 -12.51
N GLU A 76 -7.21 16.67 -13.01
CA GLU A 76 -8.37 16.44 -13.87
C GLU A 76 -7.99 16.22 -15.32
N LYS A 77 -7.10 17.08 -15.82
CA LYS A 77 -6.72 17.07 -17.23
C LYS A 77 -5.36 17.71 -17.45
N ILE A 78 -4.59 17.12 -18.34
CA ILE A 78 -3.31 17.63 -18.81
C ILE A 78 -3.48 18.05 -20.27
N TYR A 79 -2.93 19.22 -20.64
CA TYR A 79 -3.03 19.81 -21.97
C TYR A 79 -1.64 20.03 -22.54
N GLY A 80 -1.47 19.71 -23.83
CA GLY A 80 -0.20 19.87 -24.53
C GLY A 80 0.92 19.04 -23.90
N MET A 81 0.62 17.78 -23.57
CA MET A 81 1.63 16.86 -23.01
C MET A 81 2.70 16.58 -24.05
N SER A 82 3.99 16.65 -23.62
CA SER A 82 5.13 16.30 -24.43
C SER A 82 5.12 14.82 -24.84
N LYS A 83 5.77 14.49 -25.94
CA LYS A 83 5.81 13.10 -26.45
C LYS A 83 6.45 12.11 -25.49
N ASP A 84 7.35 12.57 -24.63
CA ASP A 84 8.04 11.76 -23.63
C ASP A 84 7.33 11.72 -22.27
N GLY A 85 6.17 12.39 -22.14
CA GLY A 85 5.37 12.40 -20.91
C GLY A 85 6.03 13.10 -19.72
N THR A 86 7.01 13.98 -19.94
CA THR A 86 7.74 14.67 -18.86
C THR A 86 7.22 16.07 -18.56
N HIS A 87 6.63 16.75 -19.56
CA HIS A 87 6.15 18.13 -19.46
C HIS A 87 4.78 18.28 -20.09
N ALA A 88 4.10 19.38 -19.78
CA ALA A 88 2.87 19.78 -20.45
C ALA A 88 2.70 21.31 -20.43
N ASP A 89 1.96 21.85 -21.41
CA ASP A 89 1.64 23.27 -21.47
C ASP A 89 0.86 23.73 -20.24
N SER A 90 -0.07 22.89 -19.79
CA SER A 90 -0.81 23.14 -18.56
C SER A 90 -1.48 21.89 -18.01
N ALA A 91 -1.85 21.95 -16.72
CA ALA A 91 -2.68 20.95 -16.07
C ALA A 91 -3.80 21.61 -15.26
N ALA A 92 -4.99 21.07 -15.38
CA ALA A 92 -6.11 21.43 -14.52
C ALA A 92 -6.15 20.48 -13.33
N ILE A 93 -6.18 21.08 -12.14
CA ILE A 93 -6.39 20.34 -10.88
C ILE A 93 -7.73 20.74 -10.27
N ARG A 94 -8.42 19.76 -9.68
CA ARG A 94 -9.61 19.95 -8.85
C ARG A 94 -9.19 19.93 -7.40
N ILE A 95 -9.61 20.94 -6.64
CA ILE A 95 -9.36 21.05 -5.22
C ILE A 95 -10.71 21.02 -4.52
N THR A 96 -10.92 20.02 -3.66
CA THR A 96 -12.15 19.90 -2.89
C THR A 96 -11.85 19.86 -1.39
N TYR A 97 -12.71 20.48 -0.59
CA TYR A 97 -12.64 20.43 0.87
C TYR A 97 -14.05 20.32 1.42
N GLN A 98 -14.54 19.10 1.66
CA GLN A 98 -15.94 18.86 2.02
C GLN A 98 -16.90 19.66 1.12
N ASP A 99 -17.96 20.21 1.70
CA ASP A 99 -18.92 21.09 1.00
C ASP A 99 -18.48 22.56 0.96
N LYS A 100 -17.28 22.88 1.50
CA LYS A 100 -16.78 24.26 1.66
C LYS A 100 -15.98 24.78 0.46
N LEU A 101 -15.35 23.89 -0.30
CA LEU A 101 -14.54 24.26 -1.46
C LEU A 101 -14.68 23.23 -2.58
N ASN A 102 -14.87 23.75 -3.80
CA ASN A 102 -14.77 22.99 -5.05
C ASN A 102 -14.19 23.94 -6.11
N GLU A 103 -12.87 24.03 -6.14
CA GLU A 103 -12.13 24.93 -7.02
C GLU A 103 -11.47 24.13 -8.15
N ARG A 104 -11.49 24.70 -9.35
CA ARG A 104 -10.67 24.25 -10.46
C ARG A 104 -9.55 25.26 -10.71
N ARG A 105 -8.30 24.80 -10.59
CA ARG A 105 -7.09 25.61 -10.80
C ARG A 105 -6.31 25.09 -11.98
N VAL A 106 -5.76 26.00 -12.79
CA VAL A 106 -4.91 25.65 -13.93
C VAL A 106 -3.47 26.09 -13.64
N LEU A 107 -2.56 25.13 -13.68
CA LEU A 107 -1.12 25.34 -13.60
C LEU A 107 -0.54 25.34 -15.02
N LYS A 108 0.38 26.26 -15.30
CA LYS A 108 1.02 26.40 -16.63
C LYS A 108 2.46 25.91 -16.59
N ASN A 109 2.96 25.43 -17.74
CA ASN A 109 4.33 24.96 -17.91
C ASN A 109 4.69 23.93 -16.83
N VAL A 110 3.97 22.82 -16.79
CA VAL A 110 4.10 21.83 -15.74
C VAL A 110 5.04 20.71 -16.15
N GLU A 111 5.89 20.31 -15.21
CA GLU A 111 6.63 19.06 -15.23
C GLU A 111 5.75 17.95 -14.61
N LEU A 112 5.72 16.79 -15.22
CA LEU A 112 4.85 15.69 -14.81
C LEU A 112 5.60 14.74 -13.84
N TRP A 113 4.89 14.32 -12.81
CA TRP A 113 5.42 13.34 -11.86
C TRP A 113 5.53 11.95 -12.47
N SER A 114 6.68 11.33 -12.31
CA SER A 114 6.90 9.90 -12.63
C SER A 114 8.01 9.34 -11.74
N PRO A 115 8.23 8.01 -11.70
CA PRO A 115 9.37 7.42 -11.00
C PRO A 115 10.73 7.98 -11.43
N ALA A 116 10.89 8.33 -12.70
CA ALA A 116 12.12 8.92 -13.21
C ALA A 116 12.19 10.44 -12.95
N HIS A 117 11.06 11.09 -12.77
CA HIS A 117 10.94 12.55 -12.65
C HIS A 117 9.92 12.92 -11.56
N PRO A 118 10.25 12.78 -10.28
CA PRO A 118 9.31 12.90 -9.17
C PRO A 118 9.02 14.36 -8.78
N LYS A 119 8.53 15.15 -9.72
CA LYS A 119 8.22 16.57 -9.52
C LYS A 119 7.00 16.78 -8.65
N LEU A 120 7.15 17.54 -7.59
CA LEU A 120 6.07 17.93 -6.68
C LEU A 120 5.88 19.46 -6.70
N TYR A 121 4.62 19.87 -6.61
CA TYR A 121 4.19 21.27 -6.50
C TYR A 121 3.60 21.52 -5.11
N ASP A 122 3.93 22.67 -4.53
CA ASP A 122 3.29 23.12 -3.30
C ASP A 122 1.98 23.82 -3.66
N ILE A 123 0.87 23.21 -3.28
CA ILE A 123 -0.48 23.71 -3.52
C ILE A 123 -1.04 24.30 -2.22
N GLN A 124 -1.09 25.63 -2.19
CA GLN A 124 -1.65 26.38 -1.06
C GLN A 124 -3.17 26.44 -1.15
N VAL A 125 -3.86 26.03 -0.07
CA VAL A 125 -5.31 26.09 0.08
C VAL A 125 -5.65 26.61 1.49
N GLY A 126 -6.02 27.87 1.62
CA GLY A 126 -6.14 28.50 2.92
C GLY A 126 -4.83 28.46 3.71
N GLU A 127 -4.87 27.89 4.90
CA GLU A 127 -3.67 27.69 5.74
C GLU A 127 -2.94 26.36 5.44
N LEU A 128 -3.53 25.50 4.60
CA LEU A 128 -2.94 24.22 4.23
C LEU A 128 -1.97 24.36 3.05
N ASN A 129 -0.84 23.68 3.15
CA ASN A 129 0.07 23.45 2.03
C ASN A 129 0.21 21.96 1.79
N VAL A 130 -0.13 21.52 0.57
CA VAL A 130 -0.06 20.11 0.18
C VAL A 130 0.86 19.95 -1.02
N LYS A 131 1.80 19.03 -0.93
CA LYS A 131 2.62 18.62 -2.07
C LYS A 131 1.78 17.76 -3.01
N HIS A 132 1.76 18.12 -4.29
CA HIS A 132 1.00 17.41 -5.31
C HIS A 132 1.85 17.15 -6.55
N GLY A 133 1.90 15.90 -7.00
CA GLY A 133 2.54 15.50 -8.25
C GLY A 133 1.50 15.43 -9.35
N ILE A 134 1.71 16.22 -10.41
CA ILE A 134 0.81 16.23 -11.56
C ILE A 134 1.12 15.02 -12.43
N ARG A 135 0.18 14.11 -12.56
CA ARG A 135 0.28 12.91 -13.38
C ARG A 135 -1.08 12.43 -13.85
N THR A 136 -1.06 11.60 -14.86
CA THR A 136 -2.19 10.78 -15.26
C THR A 136 -1.72 9.34 -15.46
N PHE A 137 -2.60 8.36 -15.20
CA PHE A 137 -2.32 6.99 -15.57
C PHE A 137 -3.59 6.32 -16.09
N ARG A 138 -3.37 5.33 -16.92
CA ARG A 138 -4.42 4.45 -17.47
C ARG A 138 -3.88 3.03 -17.52
N TYR A 139 -4.79 2.09 -17.55
CA TYR A 139 -4.47 0.67 -17.66
C TYR A 139 -5.55 -0.01 -18.49
N ASP A 140 -5.15 -0.85 -19.40
CA ASP A 140 -6.02 -1.74 -20.14
C ASP A 140 -5.26 -2.99 -20.60
N ALA A 141 -6.00 -4.04 -20.95
CA ALA A 141 -5.40 -5.33 -21.32
C ALA A 141 -4.64 -5.32 -22.65
N GLN A 142 -4.86 -4.30 -23.50
CA GLN A 142 -4.23 -4.23 -24.82
C GLN A 142 -2.95 -3.38 -24.83
N ARG A 143 -2.91 -2.32 -24.01
CA ARG A 143 -1.82 -1.35 -23.98
C ARG A 143 -1.00 -1.39 -22.71
N GLY A 144 -1.46 -2.11 -21.69
CA GLY A 144 -0.81 -2.21 -20.39
C GLY A 144 -1.03 -0.99 -19.50
N PHE A 145 -0.08 -0.69 -18.65
CA PHE A 145 -0.08 0.47 -17.78
C PHE A 145 0.64 1.64 -18.47
N LEU A 146 -0.06 2.76 -18.55
CA LEU A 146 0.42 4.00 -19.15
C LEU A 146 0.50 5.08 -18.07
N LEU A 147 1.68 5.57 -17.76
CA LEU A 147 1.90 6.73 -16.90
C LEU A 147 2.24 7.94 -17.78
N ASN A 148 1.46 9.01 -17.69
CA ASN A 148 1.60 10.19 -18.56
C ASN A 148 1.63 9.81 -20.05
N ASP A 149 0.72 8.92 -20.44
CA ASP A 149 0.62 8.32 -21.78
C ASP A 149 1.86 7.53 -22.26
N GLN A 150 2.83 7.28 -21.36
CA GLN A 150 4.02 6.46 -21.66
C GLN A 150 3.82 5.03 -21.16
N PRO A 151 4.04 4.01 -22.00
CA PRO A 151 4.06 2.63 -21.55
C PRO A 151 5.07 2.46 -20.40
N THR A 152 4.60 1.94 -19.29
CA THR A 152 5.41 1.80 -18.07
C THR A 152 5.26 0.39 -17.51
N LEU A 153 6.35 -0.36 -17.53
CA LEU A 153 6.40 -1.66 -16.88
C LEU A 153 6.66 -1.50 -15.37
N ILE A 154 5.90 -2.22 -14.57
CA ILE A 154 6.01 -2.19 -13.12
C ILE A 154 6.96 -3.29 -12.66
N ASN A 155 8.14 -2.89 -12.18
CA ASN A 155 9.09 -3.73 -11.47
C ASN A 155 9.00 -3.42 -9.98
N GLY A 156 8.23 -4.22 -9.27
CA GLY A 156 7.84 -3.94 -7.90
C GLY A 156 8.47 -4.87 -6.87
N ALA A 157 8.32 -4.47 -5.61
CA ALA A 157 8.72 -5.26 -4.46
C ALA A 157 7.70 -5.15 -3.32
N CYS A 158 7.44 -6.25 -2.64
CA CYS A 158 6.70 -6.26 -1.39
C CYS A 158 7.60 -5.82 -0.25
N VAL A 159 7.09 -4.97 0.65
CA VAL A 159 7.87 -4.45 1.79
C VAL A 159 7.01 -4.40 3.05
N HIS A 160 7.51 -4.97 4.14
CA HIS A 160 6.88 -4.90 5.46
C HIS A 160 7.14 -3.57 6.17
N HIS A 161 6.38 -3.33 7.25
CA HIS A 161 6.44 -2.05 7.99
C HIS A 161 7.64 -1.93 8.91
N ASP A 162 8.27 -3.03 9.31
CA ASP A 162 9.41 -3.01 10.24
C ASP A 162 10.68 -2.39 9.62
N ASN A 163 11.57 -2.00 10.49
CA ASN A 163 12.84 -1.39 10.15
C ASN A 163 14.02 -2.20 10.75
N GLY A 164 13.95 -3.52 10.64
CA GLY A 164 14.98 -4.44 11.10
C GLY A 164 15.26 -4.31 12.61
N VAL A 165 16.49 -4.03 12.97
CA VAL A 165 16.95 -4.01 14.38
C VAL A 165 16.21 -3.02 15.30
N ILE A 166 15.54 -2.01 14.73
CA ILE A 166 14.72 -1.06 15.50
C ILE A 166 13.25 -1.46 15.55
N GLY A 167 12.91 -2.65 15.03
CA GLY A 167 11.56 -3.19 15.04
C GLY A 167 10.56 -2.30 14.31
N ALA A 168 9.39 -2.07 14.91
CA ALA A 168 8.34 -1.24 14.33
C ALA A 168 8.58 0.27 14.47
N MET A 169 9.67 0.73 15.11
CA MET A 169 9.93 2.15 15.26
C MET A 169 10.08 2.84 13.90
N ALA A 170 9.13 3.73 13.60
CA ALA A 170 8.99 4.37 12.32
C ALA A 170 9.58 5.80 12.34
N PHE A 171 10.90 5.89 12.55
CA PHE A 171 11.62 7.15 12.37
C PHE A 171 11.63 7.55 10.91
N ASP A 172 11.39 8.81 10.58
CA ASP A 172 11.35 9.31 9.21
C ASP A 172 12.61 8.93 8.41
N ALA A 173 13.79 9.01 9.04
CA ALA A 173 15.05 8.63 8.42
C ALA A 173 15.09 7.12 8.04
N ALA A 174 14.50 6.25 8.85
CA ALA A 174 14.42 4.82 8.57
C ALA A 174 13.45 4.52 7.42
N GLU A 175 12.30 5.18 7.41
CA GLU A 175 11.31 5.07 6.34
C GLU A 175 11.87 5.57 5.00
N ILE A 176 12.53 6.74 4.99
CA ILE A 176 13.21 7.29 3.80
C ILE A 176 14.31 6.32 3.32
N ARG A 177 15.10 5.76 4.24
CA ARG A 177 16.14 4.77 3.90
C ARG A 177 15.55 3.55 3.20
N LYS A 178 14.43 3.01 3.70
CA LYS A 178 13.73 1.86 3.13
C LYS A 178 13.36 2.12 1.66
N VAL A 179 12.72 3.24 1.37
CA VAL A 179 12.35 3.63 0.00
C VAL A 179 13.58 3.83 -0.89
N ARG A 180 14.64 4.47 -0.34
CA ARG A 180 15.89 4.68 -1.08
C ARG A 180 16.54 3.36 -1.48
N LEU A 181 16.62 2.40 -0.58
CA LEU A 181 17.17 1.07 -0.87
C LEU A 181 16.40 0.36 -1.98
N MET A 182 15.06 0.44 -1.96
CA MET A 182 14.25 -0.14 -3.04
C MET A 182 14.50 0.56 -4.38
N LYS A 183 14.60 1.89 -4.37
CA LYS A 183 14.90 2.67 -5.57
C LYS A 183 16.28 2.32 -6.14
N GLU A 184 17.29 2.25 -5.28
CA GLU A 184 18.66 1.89 -5.64
C GLU A 184 18.77 0.44 -6.12
N ALA A 185 17.91 -0.45 -5.64
CA ALA A 185 17.80 -1.83 -6.12
C ALA A 185 17.17 -1.94 -7.52
N GLY A 186 16.60 -0.84 -8.05
CA GLY A 186 16.02 -0.80 -9.40
C GLY A 186 14.51 -0.98 -9.44
N PHE A 187 13.85 -1.07 -8.29
CA PHE A 187 12.40 -1.11 -8.23
C PHE A 187 11.78 0.26 -8.52
N ASN A 188 10.60 0.26 -9.13
CA ASN A 188 9.81 1.47 -9.38
C ASN A 188 8.45 1.46 -8.67
N LEU A 189 8.14 0.37 -7.94
CA LEU A 189 6.94 0.24 -7.15
C LEU A 189 7.20 -0.51 -5.84
N ILE A 190 6.53 -0.09 -4.76
CA ILE A 190 6.41 -0.82 -3.50
C ILE A 190 4.96 -1.23 -3.30
N ARG A 191 4.72 -2.52 -3.00
CA ARG A 191 3.48 -3.01 -2.40
C ARG A 191 3.64 -3.05 -0.89
N THR A 192 2.75 -2.37 -0.17
CA THR A 192 2.82 -2.26 1.29
C THR A 192 2.22 -3.51 1.96
N SER A 193 3.04 -4.51 2.18
CA SER A 193 2.58 -5.83 2.68
C SER A 193 2.46 -5.83 4.20
N HIS A 194 1.37 -6.22 4.80
CA HIS A 194 0.01 -6.29 4.29
C HIS A 194 -0.80 -5.32 5.15
N ASN A 195 -0.40 -4.05 5.16
CA ASN A 195 -0.98 -3.00 6.01
C ASN A 195 -0.56 -1.60 5.54
N PRO A 196 -1.35 -0.55 5.86
CA PRO A 196 -0.99 0.82 5.53
C PRO A 196 0.32 1.25 6.19
N GLN A 197 1.21 1.82 5.40
CA GLN A 197 2.52 2.29 5.84
C GLN A 197 2.45 3.67 6.52
N THR A 198 3.60 4.19 6.92
CA THR A 198 3.69 5.51 7.53
C THR A 198 3.55 6.61 6.49
N ARG A 199 3.13 7.79 6.92
CA ARG A 199 3.13 8.98 6.07
C ARG A 199 4.55 9.32 5.59
N ALA A 200 5.55 9.19 6.44
CA ALA A 200 6.94 9.46 6.08
C ALA A 200 7.44 8.57 4.94
N MET A 201 7.01 7.30 4.90
CA MET A 201 7.32 6.40 3.79
C MET A 201 6.64 6.87 2.48
N LEU A 202 5.37 7.28 2.54
CA LEU A 202 4.65 7.78 1.37
C LEU A 202 5.22 9.11 0.87
N ASP A 203 5.56 10.04 1.78
CA ASP A 203 6.26 11.29 1.43
C ASP A 203 7.63 11.01 0.76
N ALA A 204 8.34 9.98 1.22
CA ALA A 204 9.57 9.52 0.58
C ALA A 204 9.31 8.91 -0.81
N CYS A 205 8.25 8.11 -0.96
CA CYS A 205 7.86 7.57 -2.26
C CYS A 205 7.50 8.67 -3.26
N ASP A 206 6.78 9.69 -2.82
CA ASP A 206 6.45 10.86 -3.64
C ASP A 206 7.70 11.59 -4.13
N SER A 207 8.66 11.84 -3.23
CA SER A 207 9.84 12.65 -3.51
C SER A 207 10.98 11.91 -4.21
N LEU A 208 11.09 10.60 -4.00
CA LEU A 208 12.09 9.74 -4.63
C LEU A 208 11.59 9.07 -5.93
N GLY A 209 10.30 9.19 -6.22
CA GLY A 209 9.70 8.59 -7.41
C GLY A 209 9.54 7.07 -7.27
N MET A 210 8.77 6.63 -6.30
CA MET A 210 8.42 5.22 -6.09
C MET A 210 6.91 5.09 -6.12
N MET A 211 6.36 4.34 -7.07
CA MET A 211 4.93 4.03 -7.08
C MET A 211 4.54 3.15 -5.90
N VAL A 212 3.28 3.17 -5.49
CA VAL A 212 2.80 2.42 -4.34
C VAL A 212 1.46 1.76 -4.63
N ILE A 213 1.34 0.48 -4.27
CA ILE A 213 0.07 -0.18 -3.98
C ILE A 213 -0.12 -0.09 -2.47
N ASP A 214 -1.10 0.71 -2.04
CA ASP A 214 -1.41 0.92 -0.62
C ASP A 214 -2.39 -0.15 -0.16
N GLU A 215 -1.91 -1.11 0.64
CA GLU A 215 -2.68 -2.28 1.03
C GLU A 215 -3.25 -2.14 2.43
N ALA A 216 -4.55 -2.44 2.55
CA ALA A 216 -5.29 -2.27 3.79
C ALA A 216 -5.13 -3.45 4.75
N TYR A 217 -5.26 -4.69 4.27
CA TYR A 217 -5.40 -5.88 5.12
C TYR A 217 -4.70 -7.10 4.55
N ASP A 218 -4.22 -7.99 5.43
CA ASP A 218 -3.75 -9.33 5.06
C ASP A 218 -4.91 -10.32 4.85
N GLY A 219 -5.90 -10.29 5.71
CA GLY A 219 -7.05 -11.19 5.67
C GLY A 219 -8.33 -10.50 6.12
N TRP A 220 -9.47 -11.20 6.00
CA TRP A 220 -10.77 -10.63 6.32
C TRP A 220 -11.44 -11.34 7.50
N TYR A 221 -12.52 -12.10 7.28
CA TYR A 221 -13.33 -12.70 8.34
C TYR A 221 -12.82 -14.04 8.84
N THR A 222 -12.06 -14.76 8.00
CA THR A 222 -11.48 -16.04 8.36
C THR A 222 -10.05 -15.86 8.83
N GLU A 223 -9.73 -16.40 9.99
CA GLU A 223 -8.41 -16.26 10.60
C GLU A 223 -7.29 -16.87 9.75
N LYS A 224 -6.17 -16.17 9.66
CA LYS A 224 -4.86 -16.70 9.28
C LYS A 224 -4.00 -17.00 10.48
N THR A 225 -4.19 -16.22 11.55
CA THR A 225 -3.62 -16.46 12.87
C THR A 225 -4.67 -16.18 13.95
N LYS A 226 -4.50 -16.82 15.10
CA LYS A 226 -5.49 -16.88 16.17
C LYS A 226 -6.05 -15.51 16.61
N TYR A 227 -5.25 -14.45 16.55
CA TYR A 227 -5.62 -13.14 17.06
C TYR A 227 -5.44 -12.03 16.03
N ASP A 228 -5.52 -12.36 14.75
CA ASP A 228 -5.38 -11.36 13.67
C ASP A 228 -6.63 -10.47 13.53
N TYR A 229 -6.63 -9.64 12.48
CA TYR A 229 -7.66 -8.63 12.27
C TYR A 229 -9.08 -9.19 12.08
N HIS A 230 -9.25 -10.49 11.80
CA HIS A 230 -10.58 -11.11 11.67
C HIS A 230 -11.48 -10.84 12.88
N LEU A 231 -10.88 -10.66 14.08
CA LEU A 231 -11.62 -10.37 15.32
C LEU A 231 -12.25 -8.98 15.36
N ALA A 232 -11.78 -8.07 14.52
CA ALA A 232 -12.18 -6.66 14.55
C ALA A 232 -12.80 -6.16 13.24
N ILE A 233 -12.64 -6.89 12.14
CA ILE A 233 -12.98 -6.41 10.80
C ILE A 233 -14.43 -5.91 10.69
N ASP A 234 -15.41 -6.61 11.22
CA ASP A 234 -16.82 -6.23 11.15
C ASP A 234 -17.10 -4.84 11.76
N SER A 235 -16.44 -4.54 12.86
CA SER A 235 -16.65 -3.28 13.59
C SER A 235 -15.74 -2.16 13.14
N CYS A 236 -14.59 -2.47 12.49
CA CYS A 236 -13.53 -1.50 12.25
C CYS A 236 -13.25 -1.20 10.76
N TYR A 237 -13.58 -2.12 9.83
CA TYR A 237 -13.14 -2.01 8.42
C TYR A 237 -13.48 -0.66 7.78
N GLN A 238 -14.69 -0.14 8.06
CA GLN A 238 -15.15 1.09 7.42
C GLN A 238 -14.33 2.30 7.86
N GLU A 239 -14.05 2.40 9.16
CA GLU A 239 -13.26 3.50 9.70
C GLU A 239 -11.78 3.35 9.34
N ASP A 240 -11.25 2.14 9.31
CA ASP A 240 -9.86 1.88 8.92
C ASP A 240 -9.61 2.19 7.44
N LEU A 241 -10.49 1.76 6.53
CA LEU A 241 -10.40 2.10 5.10
C LEU A 241 -10.53 3.62 4.88
N LYS A 242 -11.47 4.27 5.58
CA LYS A 242 -11.59 5.74 5.53
C LYS A 242 -10.32 6.42 6.03
N ALA A 243 -9.78 5.96 7.16
CA ALA A 243 -8.58 6.55 7.74
C ALA A 243 -7.38 6.44 6.79
N MET A 244 -7.20 5.27 6.15
CA MET A 244 -6.18 5.06 5.13
C MET A 244 -6.38 6.00 3.94
N VAL A 245 -7.52 5.93 3.27
CA VAL A 245 -7.75 6.71 2.04
C VAL A 245 -7.71 8.21 2.28
N LEU A 246 -8.34 8.73 3.35
CA LEU A 246 -8.34 10.15 3.66
C LEU A 246 -6.94 10.69 4.00
N ARG A 247 -6.08 9.87 4.61
CA ARG A 247 -4.69 10.23 4.87
C ARG A 247 -3.89 10.26 3.57
N ASP A 248 -4.12 9.29 2.68
CA ASP A 248 -3.15 8.91 1.65
C ASP A 248 -3.53 9.38 0.22
N ARG A 249 -4.80 9.70 -0.05
CA ARG A 249 -5.30 10.03 -1.39
C ARG A 249 -4.62 11.22 -2.08
N ASN A 250 -3.90 12.08 -1.36
CA ASN A 250 -3.16 13.20 -1.95
C ASN A 250 -1.73 12.81 -2.39
N HIS A 251 -1.24 11.61 -2.05
CA HIS A 251 0.08 11.15 -2.48
C HIS A 251 0.06 10.74 -3.96
N PRO A 252 0.86 11.39 -4.83
CA PRO A 252 0.94 11.02 -6.24
C PRO A 252 1.56 9.65 -6.46
N CYS A 253 2.35 9.12 -5.54
CA CYS A 253 2.95 7.81 -5.63
C CYS A 253 1.92 6.67 -5.62
N ILE A 254 0.77 6.83 -4.95
CA ILE A 254 -0.24 5.77 -4.87
C ILE A 254 -0.94 5.62 -6.21
N ILE A 255 -0.82 4.44 -6.80
CA ILE A 255 -1.44 4.09 -8.09
C ILE A 255 -2.60 3.10 -7.95
N SER A 256 -2.72 2.42 -6.80
CA SER A 256 -3.80 1.48 -6.51
C SER A 256 -4.00 1.33 -5.00
N TYR A 257 -5.22 1.00 -4.59
CA TYR A 257 -5.54 0.52 -3.26
C TYR A 257 -5.78 -0.99 -3.29
N SER A 258 -5.14 -1.73 -2.39
CA SER A 258 -5.37 -3.17 -2.22
C SER A 258 -6.24 -3.43 -1.00
N ILE A 259 -7.30 -4.24 -1.16
CA ILE A 259 -8.28 -4.51 -0.12
C ILE A 259 -8.01 -5.79 0.66
N GLY A 260 -7.07 -6.61 0.22
CA GLY A 260 -6.76 -7.87 0.89
C GLY A 260 -5.63 -8.64 0.23
N ASN A 261 -5.13 -9.61 0.97
CA ASN A 261 -4.11 -10.54 0.55
C ASN A 261 -4.53 -11.97 0.85
N GLU A 262 -4.58 -12.84 -0.16
CA GLU A 262 -4.79 -14.29 0.00
C GLU A 262 -5.89 -14.64 1.02
N VAL A 263 -7.04 -14.00 0.92
CA VAL A 263 -8.13 -14.19 1.88
C VAL A 263 -8.58 -15.65 1.91
N ILE A 264 -8.79 -16.20 3.11
CA ILE A 264 -9.06 -17.63 3.29
C ILE A 264 -10.43 -18.01 2.76
N GLU A 265 -11.45 -17.15 2.94
CA GLU A 265 -12.82 -17.33 2.46
C GLU A 265 -13.01 -17.19 0.94
N ARG A 266 -11.95 -17.18 0.19
CA ARG A 266 -11.88 -16.90 -1.27
C ARG A 266 -12.83 -17.73 -2.15
N LYS A 267 -13.30 -18.89 -1.66
CA LYS A 267 -14.26 -19.74 -2.36
C LYS A 267 -15.72 -19.54 -1.92
N GLU A 268 -15.97 -18.66 -0.96
CA GLU A 268 -17.31 -18.39 -0.46
C GLU A 268 -17.96 -17.22 -1.22
N ILE A 269 -19.27 -17.31 -1.50
CA ILE A 269 -20.00 -16.21 -2.17
C ILE A 269 -19.88 -14.88 -1.43
N LYS A 270 -19.79 -14.91 -0.09
CA LYS A 270 -19.66 -13.70 0.72
C LYS A 270 -18.38 -12.90 0.41
N VAL A 271 -17.33 -13.54 -0.13
CA VAL A 271 -16.09 -12.83 -0.51
C VAL A 271 -16.36 -11.73 -1.52
N ILE A 272 -17.24 -12.00 -2.50
CA ILE A 272 -17.65 -11.04 -3.53
C ILE A 272 -18.32 -9.83 -2.88
N GLN A 273 -19.25 -10.08 -1.94
CA GLN A 273 -19.97 -9.01 -1.25
C GLN A 273 -19.01 -8.16 -0.37
N THR A 274 -18.03 -8.81 0.25
CA THR A 274 -17.01 -8.13 1.06
C THR A 274 -16.12 -7.24 0.20
N ALA A 275 -15.61 -7.77 -0.92
CA ALA A 275 -14.83 -6.99 -1.89
C ALA A 275 -15.62 -5.78 -2.39
N GLN A 276 -16.89 -5.96 -2.74
CA GLN A 276 -17.78 -4.86 -3.16
C GLN A 276 -17.97 -3.80 -2.07
N LYS A 277 -18.16 -4.22 -0.81
CA LYS A 277 -18.28 -3.30 0.33
C LYS A 277 -17.00 -2.48 0.51
N PHE A 278 -15.84 -3.10 0.49
CA PHE A 278 -14.56 -2.42 0.68
C PHE A 278 -14.26 -1.48 -0.48
N LYS A 279 -14.43 -1.95 -1.72
CA LYS A 279 -14.30 -1.12 -2.93
C LYS A 279 -15.23 0.10 -2.86
N LYS A 280 -16.48 -0.07 -2.43
CA LYS A 280 -17.44 1.03 -2.29
C LYS A 280 -16.96 2.09 -1.28
N VAL A 281 -16.39 1.70 -0.15
CA VAL A 281 -15.82 2.65 0.82
C VAL A 281 -14.70 3.45 0.18
N ILE A 282 -13.74 2.78 -0.44
CA ILE A 282 -12.59 3.41 -1.08
C ILE A 282 -13.04 4.38 -2.17
N THR A 283 -13.84 3.91 -3.13
CA THR A 283 -14.26 4.70 -4.30
C THR A 283 -15.18 5.87 -3.95
N SER A 284 -15.86 5.82 -2.81
CA SER A 284 -16.62 6.97 -2.29
C SER A 284 -15.73 8.13 -1.82
N LEU A 285 -14.46 7.86 -1.53
CA LEU A 285 -13.49 8.83 -1.01
C LEU A 285 -12.43 9.21 -2.05
N ASP A 286 -12.09 8.27 -2.91
CA ASP A 286 -11.16 8.43 -4.04
C ASP A 286 -11.53 7.47 -5.17
N ASN A 287 -12.10 7.99 -6.23
CA ASN A 287 -12.47 7.26 -7.44
C ASN A 287 -11.44 7.40 -8.57
N THR A 288 -10.25 7.93 -8.27
CA THR A 288 -9.19 8.17 -9.27
C THR A 288 -8.20 7.02 -9.37
N ARG A 289 -8.26 6.06 -8.46
CA ARG A 289 -7.34 4.93 -8.38
C ARG A 289 -8.09 3.60 -8.44
N PRO A 290 -7.55 2.59 -9.15
CA PRO A 290 -8.11 1.25 -9.18
C PRO A 290 -8.01 0.58 -7.81
N VAL A 291 -8.92 -0.36 -7.59
CA VAL A 291 -8.90 -1.26 -6.44
C VAL A 291 -8.46 -2.64 -6.88
N THR A 292 -7.54 -3.21 -6.15
CA THR A 292 -6.97 -4.55 -6.37
C THR A 292 -7.07 -5.42 -5.12
N GLU A 293 -6.79 -6.69 -5.28
CA GLU A 293 -6.58 -7.66 -4.22
C GLU A 293 -5.60 -8.74 -4.72
N ALA A 294 -4.80 -9.29 -3.83
CA ALA A 294 -3.88 -10.37 -4.15
C ALA A 294 -4.55 -11.74 -4.00
N LEU A 295 -4.84 -12.38 -5.13
CA LEU A 295 -5.47 -13.71 -5.18
C LEU A 295 -4.41 -14.81 -5.21
N CYS A 296 -4.64 -15.88 -4.46
CA CYS A 296 -3.82 -17.08 -4.43
C CYS A 296 -4.70 -18.32 -4.27
N SER A 297 -4.39 -19.39 -4.98
CA SER A 297 -4.93 -20.72 -4.73
C SER A 297 -4.00 -21.80 -5.27
N TRP A 298 -3.78 -22.81 -4.45
CA TRP A 298 -3.04 -24.01 -4.84
C TRP A 298 -3.97 -25.13 -5.32
N ASP A 299 -5.28 -24.85 -5.40
CA ASP A 299 -6.31 -25.77 -5.85
C ASP A 299 -6.41 -25.80 -7.38
N HIS A 300 -7.01 -26.86 -7.92
CA HIS A 300 -7.17 -27.06 -9.36
C HIS A 300 -8.30 -26.20 -9.96
N ASP A 301 -9.21 -25.70 -9.14
CA ASP A 301 -10.42 -24.98 -9.54
C ASP A 301 -10.23 -23.43 -9.51
N TRP A 302 -9.16 -22.96 -10.14
CA TRP A 302 -8.81 -21.53 -10.18
C TRP A 302 -9.93 -20.62 -10.70
N GLU A 303 -10.69 -21.10 -11.66
CA GLU A 303 -11.76 -20.38 -12.34
C GLU A 303 -12.92 -19.98 -11.40
N ILE A 304 -13.01 -20.60 -10.22
CA ILE A 304 -13.99 -20.23 -9.18
C ILE A 304 -13.80 -18.77 -8.71
N PHE A 305 -12.60 -18.19 -8.92
CA PHE A 305 -12.31 -16.81 -8.55
C PHE A 305 -12.80 -15.78 -9.57
N ASP A 306 -13.27 -16.16 -10.76
CA ASP A 306 -13.69 -15.20 -11.77
C ASP A 306 -14.76 -14.21 -11.29
N PRO A 307 -15.81 -14.60 -10.53
CA PRO A 307 -16.77 -13.64 -10.00
C PRO A 307 -16.15 -12.67 -8.96
N HIS A 308 -15.18 -13.12 -8.18
CA HIS A 308 -14.46 -12.27 -7.24
C HIS A 308 -13.51 -11.33 -8.00
N ALA A 309 -12.72 -11.84 -8.92
CA ALA A 309 -11.84 -11.07 -9.78
C ALA A 309 -12.59 -9.97 -10.57
N ALA A 310 -13.83 -10.24 -10.98
CA ALA A 310 -14.66 -9.26 -11.68
C ALA A 310 -15.07 -8.04 -10.84
N VAL A 311 -14.92 -8.09 -9.51
CA VAL A 311 -15.11 -6.92 -8.64
C VAL A 311 -13.92 -5.97 -8.71
N LEU A 312 -12.73 -6.50 -8.96
CA LEU A 312 -11.47 -5.76 -8.93
C LEU A 312 -11.26 -5.00 -10.26
N ASP A 313 -10.57 -3.87 -10.18
CA ASP A 313 -10.20 -3.09 -11.38
C ASP A 313 -8.91 -3.65 -12.01
N ILE A 314 -7.98 -4.13 -11.16
CA ILE A 314 -6.78 -4.86 -11.55
C ILE A 314 -6.69 -6.09 -10.65
N VAL A 315 -6.46 -7.25 -11.23
CA VAL A 315 -6.43 -8.51 -10.48
C VAL A 315 -4.99 -8.86 -10.10
N GLY A 316 -4.74 -9.02 -8.79
CA GLY A 316 -3.46 -9.45 -8.26
C GLY A 316 -3.33 -10.97 -8.22
N TYR A 317 -2.18 -11.48 -8.62
CA TYR A 317 -1.83 -12.90 -8.63
C TYR A 317 -0.63 -13.13 -7.72
N ASN A 318 -0.80 -13.85 -6.63
CA ASN A 318 0.32 -14.31 -5.82
C ASN A 318 0.77 -15.68 -6.32
N TYR A 319 1.97 -15.76 -6.91
CA TYR A 319 2.59 -16.99 -7.42
C TYR A 319 1.79 -17.72 -8.52
N MET A 320 0.74 -17.10 -9.07
CA MET A 320 -0.21 -17.70 -10.00
C MET A 320 -0.07 -17.20 -11.45
N MET A 321 1.07 -16.61 -11.82
CA MET A 321 1.27 -16.03 -13.14
C MET A 321 1.09 -17.06 -14.28
N HIS A 322 1.32 -18.32 -14.01
CA HIS A 322 1.07 -19.42 -14.97
C HIS A 322 -0.42 -19.58 -15.36
N LYS A 323 -1.33 -18.92 -14.64
CA LYS A 323 -2.77 -18.87 -14.96
C LYS A 323 -3.14 -17.69 -15.87
N ALA A 324 -2.26 -16.70 -16.01
CA ALA A 324 -2.62 -15.43 -16.66
C ALA A 324 -3.02 -15.61 -18.13
N GLU A 325 -2.42 -16.53 -18.85
CA GLU A 325 -2.72 -16.77 -20.27
C GLU A 325 -4.13 -17.38 -20.45
N SER A 326 -4.46 -18.44 -19.72
CA SER A 326 -5.79 -19.05 -19.73
C SER A 326 -6.87 -18.11 -19.22
N ASP A 327 -6.53 -17.25 -18.26
CA ASP A 327 -7.45 -16.23 -17.76
C ASP A 327 -7.70 -15.13 -18.79
N HIS A 328 -6.68 -14.73 -19.54
CA HIS A 328 -6.83 -13.75 -20.62
C HIS A 328 -7.66 -14.31 -21.78
N GLU A 329 -7.50 -15.59 -22.13
CA GLU A 329 -8.36 -16.25 -23.12
C GLU A 329 -9.84 -16.23 -22.70
N ARG A 330 -10.11 -16.47 -21.41
CA ARG A 330 -11.46 -16.53 -20.83
C ARG A 330 -12.04 -15.14 -20.52
N CYS A 331 -11.20 -14.20 -20.10
CA CYS A 331 -11.55 -12.83 -19.69
C CYS A 331 -10.60 -11.82 -20.35
N PRO A 332 -10.75 -11.51 -21.65
CA PRO A 332 -9.78 -10.71 -22.42
C PRO A 332 -9.57 -9.28 -21.91
N GLU A 333 -10.56 -8.73 -21.21
CA GLU A 333 -10.47 -7.37 -20.64
C GLU A 333 -9.77 -7.30 -19.27
N ARG A 334 -9.44 -8.46 -18.70
CA ARG A 334 -8.81 -8.53 -17.37
C ARG A 334 -7.39 -7.99 -17.43
N VAL A 335 -7.14 -6.95 -16.63
CA VAL A 335 -5.78 -6.44 -16.37
C VAL A 335 -5.24 -7.13 -15.13
N MET A 336 -4.01 -7.60 -15.21
CA MET A 336 -3.39 -8.43 -14.19
C MET A 336 -2.02 -7.87 -13.79
N TRP A 337 -1.61 -8.13 -12.57
CA TRP A 337 -0.23 -8.03 -12.12
C TRP A 337 0.11 -9.16 -11.16
N GLN A 338 1.35 -9.54 -11.12
CA GLN A 338 1.82 -10.48 -10.10
C GLN A 338 2.13 -9.71 -8.83
N THR A 339 1.28 -9.87 -7.82
CA THR A 339 1.41 -9.16 -6.54
C THR A 339 2.40 -9.80 -5.59
N GLU A 340 2.73 -11.07 -5.79
CA GLU A 340 3.87 -11.75 -5.17
C GLU A 340 4.48 -12.77 -6.12
N SER A 341 5.82 -12.77 -6.19
CA SER A 341 6.59 -13.74 -6.97
C SER A 341 7.81 -14.24 -6.22
N TYR A 342 8.25 -15.45 -6.53
CA TYR A 342 9.50 -15.94 -5.99
C TYR A 342 10.69 -15.24 -6.65
N PRO A 343 11.68 -14.77 -5.90
CA PRO A 343 12.89 -14.17 -6.46
C PRO A 343 13.64 -15.06 -7.45
N ARG A 344 13.63 -16.38 -7.22
CA ARG A 344 14.23 -17.36 -8.13
C ARG A 344 13.58 -17.38 -9.52
N ASP A 345 12.33 -16.95 -9.64
CA ASP A 345 11.55 -16.96 -10.88
C ASP A 345 11.49 -15.58 -11.56
N ALA A 346 12.22 -14.58 -11.00
CA ALA A 346 12.16 -13.19 -11.43
C ALA A 346 12.38 -12.99 -12.94
N PHE A 347 13.34 -13.70 -13.54
CA PHE A 347 13.58 -13.60 -14.97
C PHE A 347 12.40 -14.12 -15.81
N ALA A 348 11.83 -15.26 -15.45
CA ALA A 348 10.69 -15.84 -16.15
C ALA A 348 9.45 -14.94 -16.01
N ASN A 349 9.17 -14.44 -14.81
CA ASN A 349 8.07 -13.54 -14.53
C ASN A 349 8.20 -12.22 -15.28
N TRP A 350 9.40 -11.63 -15.27
CA TRP A 350 9.68 -10.40 -16.01
C TRP A 350 9.50 -10.58 -17.52
N LYS A 351 9.92 -11.72 -18.08
CA LYS A 351 9.67 -12.04 -19.47
C LYS A 351 8.16 -12.09 -19.79
N HIS A 352 7.37 -12.73 -18.93
CA HIS A 352 5.91 -12.75 -19.08
C HIS A 352 5.32 -11.34 -19.07
N THR A 353 5.78 -10.47 -18.17
CA THR A 353 5.32 -9.08 -18.06
C THR A 353 5.67 -8.27 -19.32
N VAL A 354 6.88 -8.41 -19.85
CA VAL A 354 7.33 -7.67 -21.04
C VAL A 354 6.59 -8.10 -22.31
N GLU A 355 6.29 -9.39 -22.43
CA GLU A 355 5.68 -9.95 -23.64
C GLU A 355 4.16 -9.80 -23.73
N ARG A 356 3.49 -9.48 -22.61
CA ARG A 356 2.02 -9.51 -22.50
C ARG A 356 1.47 -8.22 -21.89
N PRO A 357 0.85 -7.34 -22.67
CA PRO A 357 0.38 -6.05 -22.16
C PRO A 357 -0.69 -6.17 -21.07
N TYR A 358 -1.46 -7.24 -21.04
CA TYR A 358 -2.45 -7.49 -19.99
C TYR A 358 -1.82 -7.85 -18.63
N ILE A 359 -0.49 -8.09 -18.56
CA ILE A 359 0.30 -8.26 -17.34
C ILE A 359 1.11 -6.99 -17.15
N ILE A 360 0.65 -6.09 -16.27
CA ILE A 360 1.23 -4.75 -16.15
C ILE A 360 2.41 -4.65 -15.19
N GLY A 361 2.71 -5.72 -14.43
CA GLY A 361 3.83 -5.71 -13.49
C GLY A 361 4.03 -7.01 -12.72
N ASP A 362 5.20 -7.09 -12.09
CA ASP A 362 5.62 -8.18 -11.19
C ASP A 362 6.22 -7.58 -9.91
N MET A 363 5.85 -8.13 -8.74
CA MET A 363 6.32 -7.70 -7.43
C MET A 363 6.94 -8.89 -6.69
N VAL A 364 8.22 -8.78 -6.39
CA VAL A 364 8.95 -9.84 -5.71
C VAL A 364 8.56 -9.93 -4.23
N TRP A 365 8.46 -11.13 -3.71
CA TRP A 365 8.37 -11.43 -2.28
C TRP A 365 9.74 -11.84 -1.73
N THR A 366 10.52 -10.93 -1.11
CA THR A 366 10.27 -9.51 -0.86
C THR A 366 11.39 -8.63 -1.38
N GLY A 367 11.21 -7.31 -1.40
CA GLY A 367 12.30 -6.39 -1.73
C GLY A 367 13.32 -6.25 -0.62
N LEU A 368 12.89 -6.20 0.63
CA LEU A 368 13.72 -6.07 1.82
C LEU A 368 13.48 -7.23 2.77
N ASP A 369 14.53 -7.76 3.39
CA ASP A 369 14.39 -8.67 4.52
C ASP A 369 13.55 -8.02 5.63
N TYR A 370 12.78 -8.82 6.35
CA TYR A 370 11.88 -8.33 7.38
C TYR A 370 11.88 -9.20 8.63
N LEU A 371 11.39 -8.67 9.74
CA LEU A 371 11.15 -9.42 10.95
C LEU A 371 9.80 -10.16 10.87
N GLY A 372 9.76 -11.40 11.29
CA GLY A 372 8.50 -12.16 11.30
C GLY A 372 8.68 -13.60 10.93
N GLU A 373 8.04 -14.05 9.89
CA GLU A 373 7.94 -15.45 9.47
C GLU A 373 9.29 -16.18 9.53
N SER A 374 9.42 -17.06 10.54
CA SER A 374 10.69 -17.73 10.82
C SER A 374 11.12 -18.60 9.65
N ALA A 375 12.39 -18.52 9.28
CA ALA A 375 13.05 -19.36 8.27
C ALA A 375 12.57 -19.20 6.82
N ILE A 376 11.69 -18.26 6.49
CA ILE A 376 11.35 -17.95 5.09
C ILE A 376 12.59 -17.38 4.40
N GLY A 377 12.98 -18.02 3.30
CA GLY A 377 14.18 -17.65 2.53
C GLY A 377 15.50 -17.90 3.26
N GLN A 378 15.53 -18.83 4.21
CA GLN A 378 16.74 -19.18 4.96
C GLN A 378 17.85 -19.67 4.00
N PHE A 379 19.07 -19.21 4.25
CA PHE A 379 20.25 -19.74 3.57
C PHE A 379 20.62 -21.12 4.11
N HIS A 380 20.97 -22.02 3.22
CA HIS A 380 21.49 -23.35 3.55
C HIS A 380 22.94 -23.44 3.10
N TYR A 381 23.81 -23.86 3.99
CA TYR A 381 25.20 -24.15 3.68
C TYR A 381 25.39 -25.61 3.28
N GLU A 382 26.48 -25.89 2.57
CA GLU A 382 26.81 -27.27 2.17
C GLU A 382 26.90 -28.21 3.40
N GLY A 383 26.18 -29.34 3.36
CA GLY A 383 26.08 -30.28 4.48
C GLY A 383 24.95 -30.01 5.49
N GLU A 384 24.20 -28.92 5.38
CA GLU A 384 23.02 -28.66 6.20
C GLU A 384 21.77 -29.36 5.67
N SER A 385 20.94 -29.87 6.59
CA SER A 385 19.64 -30.42 6.23
C SER A 385 18.68 -29.32 5.80
N ARG A 386 18.15 -29.38 4.58
CA ARG A 386 17.08 -28.50 4.09
C ARG A 386 15.77 -28.88 4.74
N LYS A 387 15.56 -28.44 5.96
CA LYS A 387 14.24 -28.47 6.58
C LYS A 387 13.57 -27.10 6.38
N GLU A 388 12.65 -27.04 5.45
CA GLU A 388 11.79 -25.85 5.28
C GLU A 388 10.76 -25.85 6.41
N HIS A 389 11.03 -25.14 7.47
CA HIS A 389 10.17 -25.02 8.66
C HIS A 389 9.48 -23.67 8.76
N TYR A 390 9.08 -23.10 7.61
CA TYR A 390 8.34 -21.81 7.63
C TYR A 390 6.99 -21.90 8.36
N GLN A 391 6.48 -23.11 8.61
CA GLN A 391 5.25 -23.34 9.38
C GLN A 391 5.50 -23.51 10.88
N GLU A 392 6.74 -23.65 11.33
CA GLU A 392 7.04 -23.71 12.76
C GLU A 392 7.10 -22.27 13.30
N ASN A 393 5.95 -21.78 13.74
CA ASN A 393 5.83 -20.48 14.42
C ASN A 393 6.49 -20.55 15.80
N HIS A 394 7.81 -20.42 15.83
CA HIS A 394 8.53 -20.22 17.07
C HIS A 394 8.45 -18.74 17.46
N TYR A 395 7.68 -18.46 18.48
CA TYR A 395 7.70 -17.12 19.09
C TYR A 395 8.88 -17.03 20.08
N PRO A 396 9.65 -15.92 20.10
CA PRO A 396 9.55 -14.73 19.26
C PRO A 396 10.02 -14.98 17.82
N TYR A 397 9.38 -14.33 16.86
CA TYR A 397 9.68 -14.43 15.44
C TYR A 397 11.14 -14.06 15.14
N HIS A 398 11.73 -14.78 14.20
CA HIS A 398 13.06 -14.52 13.67
C HIS A 398 12.96 -13.64 12.41
N GLY A 399 14.05 -13.55 11.63
CA GLY A 399 14.05 -12.86 10.37
C GLY A 399 13.54 -13.73 9.22
N ALA A 400 12.85 -13.11 8.27
CA ALA A 400 12.58 -13.65 6.95
C ALA A 400 13.61 -13.07 5.97
N TYR A 401 14.40 -13.95 5.37
CA TYR A 401 15.57 -13.59 4.55
C TYR A 401 15.30 -13.72 3.05
N CYS A 402 14.06 -13.54 2.63
CA CYS A 402 13.63 -13.61 1.24
C CYS A 402 13.75 -12.29 0.47
N GLY A 403 14.19 -11.23 1.11
CA GLY A 403 14.41 -9.93 0.47
C GLY A 403 15.53 -9.95 -0.56
N ASP A 404 15.40 -9.17 -1.62
CA ASP A 404 16.49 -8.92 -2.58
C ASP A 404 17.58 -8.05 -1.98
N VAL A 405 17.21 -7.28 -0.97
CA VAL A 405 18.10 -6.45 -0.15
C VAL A 405 18.00 -6.90 1.29
N ASP A 406 19.12 -7.04 1.98
CA ASP A 406 19.13 -7.37 3.39
C ASP A 406 18.87 -6.13 4.28
N LEU A 407 18.69 -6.35 5.59
CA LEU A 407 18.43 -5.27 6.55
C LEU A 407 19.58 -4.24 6.66
N THR A 408 20.79 -4.59 6.25
CA THR A 408 21.92 -3.66 6.21
C THR A 408 21.93 -2.79 4.96
N GLY A 409 21.13 -3.16 3.94
CA GLY A 409 21.03 -2.48 2.66
C GLY A 409 21.90 -3.12 1.57
N TRP A 410 22.45 -4.30 1.83
CA TRP A 410 23.25 -5.00 0.85
C TRP A 410 22.38 -5.83 -0.10
N ARG A 411 22.63 -5.69 -1.40
CA ARG A 411 21.96 -6.49 -2.44
C ARG A 411 22.52 -7.89 -2.47
N LYS A 412 21.67 -8.88 -2.38
CA LYS A 412 22.09 -10.28 -2.37
C LYS A 412 22.60 -10.73 -3.75
N PRO A 413 23.71 -11.50 -3.82
CA PRO A 413 24.39 -11.81 -5.09
C PRO A 413 23.55 -12.58 -6.11
N ASP A 414 22.67 -13.43 -5.64
CA ASP A 414 21.88 -14.35 -6.49
C ASP A 414 20.73 -13.65 -7.24
N ARG A 415 20.63 -12.34 -7.07
CA ARG A 415 19.50 -11.51 -7.54
C ARG A 415 19.95 -10.25 -8.29
N LYS A 416 21.13 -10.33 -8.90
CA LYS A 416 21.71 -9.26 -9.73
C LYS A 416 21.24 -9.35 -11.16
#